data_c7213a9680cdbdc0623625cc15e83bc0
#
_entry.id   c7213a9680cdbdc0623625cc15e83bc0
#
_cell.length_a   1.000
_cell.length_b   1.000
_cell.length_c   1.000
_cell.angle_alpha   90.00
_cell.angle_beta   90.00
_cell.angle_gamma   90.00
#
_symmetry.space_group_name_H-M   'P 1'
#
loop_
_entity.id
_entity.type
_entity.pdbx_description
1 polymer ?
#
loop_
_entity_poly.entity_id
_entity_poly.type
_entity_poly.pdbx_seq_one_letter_code
_entity_poly.pdbx_strand_id
1 'polypeptide(L)'
;MDEVKLDLARHAAAQAGLANVEFRQLDVRDWVEPASYDAVFCRFVLHHLSEPMDLLRRMWAAVRPGGALIVEDPDFDGWCCHPPNEGFDFFLRSYGEVIKRRGGDHAYGRKLYAGFLAAGIPAPEVHAVQPVWTAGEGKTLAWSTLEATADAIVAERVATAQEVTASLETLWQFTVDTQTLISGPRIFQVSSRR
;
A
#
# COMPACT_ATOMS: atom_id res chain seq x y z
N MET A 1 -0.93 -12.48 -8.65
CA MET A 1 -1.10 -12.73 -7.19
C MET A 1 -0.51 -14.10 -6.89
N ASP A 2 0.16 -14.23 -5.78
CA ASP A 2 0.86 -15.45 -5.37
C ASP A 2 -0.15 -16.43 -4.73
N GLU A 3 -0.28 -17.64 -5.28
CA GLU A 3 -1.20 -18.68 -4.79
C GLU A 3 -0.86 -19.10 -3.35
N VAL A 4 0.43 -19.09 -2.99
CA VAL A 4 0.90 -19.36 -1.63
C VAL A 4 0.28 -18.40 -0.61
N LYS A 5 0.16 -17.11 -0.95
CA LYS A 5 -0.46 -16.10 -0.07
C LYS A 5 -1.96 -16.34 0.09
N LEU A 6 -2.64 -16.79 -0.95
CA LEU A 6 -4.06 -17.15 -0.87
C LEU A 6 -4.29 -18.37 0.03
N ASP A 7 -3.42 -19.38 -0.06
CA ASP A 7 -3.52 -20.57 0.79
C ASP A 7 -3.25 -20.24 2.27
N LEU A 8 -2.27 -19.38 2.54
CA LEU A 8 -2.04 -18.87 3.89
C LEU A 8 -3.28 -18.13 4.43
N ALA A 9 -3.91 -17.30 3.61
CA ALA A 9 -5.12 -16.57 4.01
C ALA A 9 -6.30 -17.50 4.26
N ARG A 10 -6.50 -18.52 3.41
CA ARG A 10 -7.53 -19.58 3.60
C ARG A 10 -7.30 -20.33 4.89
N HIS A 11 -6.04 -20.72 5.15
CA HIS A 11 -5.67 -21.43 6.37
C HIS A 11 -5.93 -20.57 7.62
N ALA A 12 -5.53 -19.31 7.61
CA ALA A 12 -5.77 -18.39 8.72
C ALA A 12 -7.28 -18.17 8.98
N ALA A 13 -8.10 -18.03 7.94
CA ALA A 13 -9.55 -17.90 8.07
C ALA A 13 -10.17 -19.17 8.67
N ALA A 14 -9.73 -20.35 8.22
CA ALA A 14 -10.19 -21.62 8.77
C ALA A 14 -9.81 -21.78 10.24
N GLN A 15 -8.58 -21.43 10.65
CA GLN A 15 -8.16 -21.45 12.05
C GLN A 15 -8.96 -20.48 12.92
N ALA A 16 -9.37 -19.34 12.37
CA ALA A 16 -10.22 -18.36 13.04
C ALA A 16 -11.72 -18.74 13.03
N GLY A 17 -12.10 -19.88 12.45
CA GLY A 17 -13.48 -20.33 12.35
C GLY A 17 -14.37 -19.48 11.44
N LEU A 18 -13.77 -18.73 10.49
CA LEU A 18 -14.52 -17.86 9.59
C LEU A 18 -15.07 -18.66 8.41
N ALA A 19 -16.39 -18.85 8.35
CA ALA A 19 -17.08 -19.56 7.27
C ALA A 19 -17.67 -18.63 6.19
N ASN A 20 -17.64 -17.32 6.41
CA ASN A 20 -18.26 -16.30 5.57
C ASN A 20 -17.24 -15.49 4.74
N VAL A 21 -16.05 -16.05 4.51
CA VAL A 21 -14.97 -15.40 3.74
C VAL A 21 -14.69 -16.23 2.48
N GLU A 22 -14.68 -15.57 1.33
CA GLU A 22 -14.29 -16.14 0.05
C GLU A 22 -12.97 -15.48 -0.43
N PHE A 23 -12.02 -16.29 -0.89
CA PHE A 23 -10.75 -15.83 -1.44
C PHE A 23 -10.70 -16.15 -2.93
N ARG A 24 -10.54 -15.12 -3.77
CA ARG A 24 -10.48 -15.26 -5.23
C ARG A 24 -9.17 -14.70 -5.77
N GLN A 25 -8.53 -15.46 -6.65
CA GLN A 25 -7.41 -14.96 -7.44
C GLN A 25 -7.97 -14.29 -8.70
N LEU A 26 -7.73 -13.00 -8.83
CA LEU A 26 -8.14 -12.25 -10.02
C LEU A 26 -7.16 -11.10 -10.31
N ASP A 27 -7.13 -10.68 -11.55
CA ASP A 27 -6.48 -9.43 -11.91
C ASP A 27 -7.48 -8.28 -11.75
N VAL A 28 -7.15 -7.33 -10.88
CA VAL A 28 -8.03 -6.18 -10.62
C VAL A 28 -8.25 -5.31 -11.87
N ARG A 29 -7.36 -5.43 -12.88
CA ARG A 29 -7.51 -4.72 -14.15
C ARG A 29 -8.67 -5.23 -15.00
N ASP A 30 -9.04 -6.50 -14.84
CA ASP A 30 -10.11 -7.16 -15.58
C ASP A 30 -11.39 -7.34 -14.74
N TRP A 31 -11.34 -6.99 -13.44
CA TRP A 31 -12.47 -7.19 -12.53
C TRP A 31 -13.64 -6.24 -12.83
N VAL A 32 -14.82 -6.82 -13.01
CA VAL A 32 -16.08 -6.10 -13.27
C VAL A 32 -17.24 -6.83 -12.61
N GLU A 33 -17.84 -6.24 -11.57
CA GLU A 33 -19.00 -6.78 -10.85
C GLU A 33 -19.97 -5.64 -10.45
N PRO A 34 -20.78 -5.12 -11.36
CA PRO A 34 -21.59 -3.94 -11.09
C PRO A 34 -22.70 -4.19 -10.07
N ALA A 35 -22.90 -3.24 -9.16
CA ALA A 35 -23.94 -3.22 -8.12
C ALA A 35 -24.07 -4.50 -7.29
N SER A 36 -22.91 -5.11 -6.94
CA SER A 36 -22.85 -6.43 -6.27
C SER A 36 -22.64 -6.35 -4.76
N TYR A 37 -22.11 -5.25 -4.23
CA TYR A 37 -21.62 -5.18 -2.86
C TYR A 37 -22.20 -4.01 -2.06
N ASP A 38 -22.46 -4.23 -0.77
CA ASP A 38 -22.85 -3.17 0.18
C ASP A 38 -21.66 -2.27 0.53
N ALA A 39 -20.44 -2.84 0.50
CA ALA A 39 -19.20 -2.11 0.69
C ALA A 39 -18.11 -2.66 -0.23
N VAL A 40 -17.32 -1.76 -0.82
CA VAL A 40 -16.09 -2.09 -1.53
C VAL A 40 -14.94 -1.39 -0.81
N PHE A 41 -13.93 -2.17 -0.42
CA PHE A 41 -12.74 -1.68 0.27
C PHE A 41 -11.49 -2.02 -0.54
N CYS A 42 -10.64 -1.02 -0.73
CA CYS A 42 -9.37 -1.19 -1.42
C CYS A 42 -8.26 -0.54 -0.58
N ARG A 43 -7.17 -1.28 -0.37
CA ARG A 43 -6.04 -0.78 0.43
C ARG A 43 -4.72 -1.10 -0.23
N PHE A 44 -3.89 -0.07 -0.43
CA PHE A 44 -2.52 -0.17 -0.93
C PHE A 44 -2.42 -0.85 -2.30
N VAL A 45 -3.31 -0.50 -3.22
CA VAL A 45 -3.37 -1.06 -4.58
C VAL A 45 -3.18 0.00 -5.65
N LEU A 46 -3.86 1.15 -5.53
CA LEU A 46 -3.92 2.12 -6.61
C LEU A 46 -2.55 2.73 -6.94
N HIS A 47 -1.70 2.91 -5.93
CA HIS A 47 -0.35 3.44 -6.11
C HIS A 47 0.57 2.53 -6.95
N HIS A 48 0.21 1.25 -7.14
CA HIS A 48 0.94 0.32 -7.99
C HIS A 48 0.48 0.31 -9.45
N LEU A 49 -0.66 0.94 -9.76
CA LEU A 49 -1.28 0.86 -11.08
C LEU A 49 -0.88 2.03 -11.98
N SER A 50 -0.68 1.76 -13.26
CA SER A 50 -0.50 2.80 -14.28
C SER A 50 -1.81 3.54 -14.58
N GLU A 51 -2.96 2.86 -14.46
CA GLU A 51 -4.30 3.40 -14.73
C GLU A 51 -5.22 3.23 -13.49
N PRO A 52 -4.91 3.91 -12.36
CA PRO A 52 -5.66 3.73 -11.11
C PRO A 52 -7.11 4.21 -11.21
N MET A 53 -7.40 5.16 -12.10
CA MET A 53 -8.74 5.72 -12.30
C MET A 53 -9.72 4.68 -12.86
N ASP A 54 -9.25 3.72 -13.65
CA ASP A 54 -10.11 2.69 -14.22
C ASP A 54 -10.57 1.70 -13.14
N LEU A 55 -9.66 1.33 -12.22
CA LEU A 55 -10.06 0.52 -11.07
C LEU A 55 -11.01 1.29 -10.15
N LEU A 56 -10.75 2.58 -9.89
CA LEU A 56 -11.60 3.41 -9.06
C LEU A 56 -13.05 3.48 -9.58
N ARG A 57 -13.22 3.68 -10.89
CA ARG A 57 -14.55 3.67 -11.53
C ARG A 57 -15.24 2.31 -11.42
N ARG A 58 -14.51 1.20 -11.62
CA ARG A 58 -15.04 -0.17 -11.47
C ARG A 58 -15.45 -0.46 -10.05
N MET A 59 -14.65 -0.07 -9.06
CA MET A 59 -15.00 -0.20 -7.65
C MET A 59 -16.27 0.57 -7.31
N TRP A 60 -16.41 1.81 -7.81
CA TRP A 60 -17.64 2.58 -7.64
C TRP A 60 -18.85 1.91 -8.28
N ALA A 61 -18.69 1.39 -9.50
CA ALA A 61 -19.76 0.67 -10.19
C ALA A 61 -20.17 -0.62 -9.44
N ALA A 62 -19.27 -1.25 -8.71
CA ALA A 62 -19.54 -2.46 -7.94
C ALA A 62 -20.32 -2.23 -6.64
N VAL A 63 -20.31 -1.02 -6.09
CA VAL A 63 -21.11 -0.65 -4.93
C VAL A 63 -22.58 -0.56 -5.33
N ARG A 64 -23.49 -1.17 -4.58
CA ARG A 64 -24.95 -1.05 -4.79
C ARG A 64 -25.48 0.28 -4.24
N PRO A 65 -26.68 0.75 -4.69
CA PRO A 65 -27.33 1.92 -4.09
C PRO A 65 -27.47 1.78 -2.57
N GLY A 66 -27.07 2.81 -1.82
CA GLY A 66 -27.00 2.80 -0.35
C GLY A 66 -25.71 2.24 0.24
N GLY A 67 -24.84 1.65 -0.58
CA GLY A 67 -23.54 1.11 -0.16
C GLY A 67 -22.43 2.15 -0.05
N ALA A 68 -21.21 1.69 0.22
CA ALA A 68 -20.05 2.56 0.39
C ALA A 68 -18.82 2.06 -0.39
N LEU A 69 -18.05 3.00 -0.94
CA LEU A 69 -16.68 2.78 -1.40
C LEU A 69 -15.71 3.39 -0.39
N ILE A 70 -14.69 2.62 0.01
CA ILE A 70 -13.63 3.05 0.91
C ILE A 70 -12.30 2.69 0.26
N VAL A 71 -11.43 3.67 0.08
CA VAL A 71 -10.10 3.46 -0.51
C VAL A 71 -9.04 4.05 0.40
N GLU A 72 -8.03 3.25 0.70
CA GLU A 72 -6.83 3.67 1.43
C GLU A 72 -5.60 3.50 0.55
N ASP A 73 -4.82 4.55 0.40
CA ASP A 73 -3.53 4.47 -0.29
C ASP A 73 -2.46 5.32 0.40
N PRO A 74 -1.19 4.89 0.31
CA PRO A 74 -0.11 5.58 0.98
C PRO A 74 0.37 6.81 0.21
N ASP A 75 0.93 7.72 0.98
CA ASP A 75 1.76 8.82 0.54
C ASP A 75 3.15 8.63 1.18
N PHE A 76 4.07 8.08 0.44
CA PHE A 76 5.41 7.76 0.92
C PHE A 76 6.26 9.00 1.20
N ASP A 77 6.00 10.14 0.55
CA ASP A 77 6.69 11.40 0.83
C ASP A 77 6.42 11.91 2.26
N GLY A 78 5.38 11.41 2.91
CA GLY A 78 5.08 11.72 4.31
C GLY A 78 5.83 10.85 5.31
N TRP A 79 6.52 9.80 4.88
CA TRP A 79 7.21 8.86 5.76
C TRP A 79 8.49 9.48 6.32
N CYS A 80 8.76 9.32 7.61
CA CYS A 80 9.93 9.91 8.25
C CYS A 80 10.50 9.02 9.36
N CYS A 81 11.75 9.29 9.73
CA CYS A 81 12.40 8.71 10.89
C CYS A 81 13.19 9.76 11.68
N HIS A 82 13.51 9.47 12.94
CA HIS A 82 14.38 10.30 13.75
C HIS A 82 15.26 9.43 14.66
N PRO A 83 16.59 9.70 14.75
CA PRO A 83 17.36 10.66 13.93
C PRO A 83 17.34 10.31 12.44
N PRO A 84 17.83 11.19 11.54
CA PRO A 84 17.99 10.87 10.11
C PRO A 84 18.81 9.61 9.91
N ASN A 85 18.43 8.77 8.92
CA ASN A 85 19.10 7.50 8.64
C ASN A 85 19.27 7.28 7.13
N GLU A 86 20.51 7.05 6.67
CA GLU A 86 20.81 6.89 5.25
C GLU A 86 20.17 5.65 4.63
N GLY A 87 20.03 4.55 5.39
CA GLY A 87 19.33 3.33 4.93
C GLY A 87 17.84 3.58 4.73
N PHE A 88 17.23 4.40 5.59
CA PHE A 88 15.84 4.83 5.42
C PHE A 88 15.64 5.72 4.18
N ASP A 89 16.53 6.69 3.98
CA ASP A 89 16.49 7.56 2.80
C ASP A 89 16.73 6.77 1.51
N PHE A 90 17.64 5.79 1.55
CA PHE A 90 17.86 4.87 0.44
C PHE A 90 16.59 4.07 0.12
N PHE A 91 15.93 3.51 1.15
CA PHE A 91 14.69 2.78 0.99
C PHE A 91 13.63 3.62 0.27
N LEU A 92 13.34 4.83 0.76
CA LEU A 92 12.31 5.69 0.17
C LEU A 92 12.59 6.01 -1.31
N ARG A 93 13.84 6.36 -1.63
CA ARG A 93 14.23 6.67 -3.02
C ARG A 93 14.13 5.46 -3.93
N SER A 94 14.68 4.32 -3.49
CA SER A 94 14.75 3.11 -4.32
C SER A 94 13.38 2.50 -4.55
N TYR A 95 12.56 2.41 -3.52
CA TYR A 95 11.20 1.93 -3.62
C TYR A 95 10.35 2.84 -4.52
N GLY A 96 10.41 4.15 -4.30
CA GLY A 96 9.70 5.12 -5.13
C GLY A 96 10.08 5.03 -6.61
N GLU A 97 11.37 4.83 -6.91
CA GLU A 97 11.84 4.67 -8.29
C GLU A 97 11.34 3.36 -8.93
N VAL A 98 11.33 2.23 -8.19
CA VAL A 98 10.76 0.97 -8.69
C VAL A 98 9.26 1.14 -9.00
N ILE A 99 8.49 1.74 -8.10
CA ILE A 99 7.06 2.00 -8.34
C ILE A 99 6.86 2.84 -9.59
N LYS A 100 7.62 3.93 -9.74
CA LYS A 100 7.55 4.83 -10.89
C LYS A 100 7.89 4.13 -12.21
N ARG A 101 8.93 3.31 -12.25
CA ARG A 101 9.31 2.54 -13.46
C ARG A 101 8.24 1.56 -13.89
N ARG A 102 7.46 1.04 -12.94
CA ARG A 102 6.32 0.16 -13.19
C ARG A 102 5.03 0.92 -13.55
N GLY A 103 5.10 2.25 -13.68
CA GLY A 103 3.97 3.11 -14.03
C GLY A 103 3.09 3.50 -12.86
N GLY A 104 3.47 3.16 -11.63
CA GLY A 104 2.76 3.55 -10.40
C GLY A 104 3.17 4.92 -9.87
N ASP A 105 2.59 5.28 -8.73
CA ASP A 105 2.84 6.55 -8.05
C ASP A 105 2.89 6.33 -6.52
N HIS A 106 4.09 6.34 -5.94
CA HIS A 106 4.31 6.09 -4.52
C HIS A 106 3.66 7.13 -3.58
N ALA A 107 3.22 8.27 -4.12
CA ALA A 107 2.51 9.32 -3.38
C ALA A 107 1.02 9.43 -3.79
N TYR A 108 0.43 8.36 -4.33
CA TYR A 108 -0.94 8.38 -4.85
C TYR A 108 -1.99 8.70 -3.78
N GLY A 109 -1.75 8.36 -2.53
CA GLY A 109 -2.69 8.62 -1.42
C GLY A 109 -3.20 10.05 -1.38
N ARG A 110 -2.32 11.05 -1.53
CA ARG A 110 -2.71 12.47 -1.56
C ARG A 110 -3.57 12.87 -2.75
N LYS A 111 -3.62 12.04 -3.79
CA LYS A 111 -4.38 12.26 -5.03
C LYS A 111 -5.77 11.61 -5.00
N LEU A 112 -6.06 10.74 -4.03
CA LEU A 112 -7.31 9.99 -3.94
C LEU A 112 -8.54 10.89 -3.98
N TYR A 113 -8.55 11.99 -3.22
CA TYR A 113 -9.69 12.91 -3.20
C TYR A 113 -10.01 13.47 -4.60
N ALA A 114 -9.00 13.98 -5.28
CA ALA A 114 -9.14 14.47 -6.64
C ALA A 114 -9.57 13.35 -7.61
N GLY A 115 -9.04 12.13 -7.38
CA GLY A 115 -9.41 10.93 -8.14
C GLY A 115 -10.91 10.59 -8.00
N PHE A 116 -11.45 10.64 -6.79
CA PHE A 116 -12.89 10.43 -6.56
C PHE A 116 -13.73 11.43 -7.33
N LEU A 117 -13.40 12.71 -7.23
CA LEU A 117 -14.12 13.78 -7.96
C LEU A 117 -14.03 13.58 -9.48
N ALA A 118 -12.85 13.26 -10.01
CA ALA A 118 -12.63 13.02 -11.43
C ALA A 118 -13.32 11.74 -11.94
N ALA A 119 -13.54 10.76 -11.04
CA ALA A 119 -14.33 9.57 -11.34
C ALA A 119 -15.85 9.81 -11.29
N GLY A 120 -16.30 11.02 -10.92
CA GLY A 120 -17.72 11.34 -10.73
C GLY A 120 -18.32 10.73 -9.46
N ILE A 121 -17.50 10.38 -8.48
CA ILE A 121 -17.94 9.83 -7.17
C ILE A 121 -18.31 11.01 -6.27
N PRO A 122 -19.58 11.10 -5.81
CA PRO A 122 -20.08 12.28 -5.10
C PRO A 122 -19.62 12.33 -3.65
N ALA A 123 -19.55 13.54 -3.09
CA ALA A 123 -19.36 13.83 -1.66
C ALA A 123 -18.29 12.97 -0.95
N PRO A 124 -17.03 12.90 -1.47
CA PRO A 124 -16.01 12.11 -0.82
C PRO A 124 -15.59 12.73 0.51
N GLU A 125 -15.54 11.90 1.55
CA GLU A 125 -14.97 12.24 2.85
C GLU A 125 -13.51 11.79 2.90
N VAL A 126 -12.63 12.61 3.50
CA VAL A 126 -11.18 12.35 3.55
C VAL A 126 -10.68 12.31 4.98
N HIS A 127 -9.93 11.28 5.30
CA HIS A 127 -9.17 11.17 6.52
C HIS A 127 -7.71 10.82 6.21
N ALA A 128 -6.80 11.17 7.12
CA ALA A 128 -5.41 10.76 7.02
C ALA A 128 -4.90 10.30 8.38
N VAL A 129 -4.15 9.21 8.38
CA VAL A 129 -3.44 8.69 9.55
C VAL A 129 -1.98 8.47 9.21
N GLN A 130 -1.12 8.69 10.19
CA GLN A 130 0.30 8.39 10.09
C GLN A 130 0.75 7.72 11.39
N PRO A 131 0.88 6.39 11.41
CA PRO A 131 1.34 5.68 12.59
C PRO A 131 2.82 5.98 12.86
N VAL A 132 3.22 5.97 14.13
CA VAL A 132 4.61 6.18 14.56
C VAL A 132 4.97 5.09 15.56
N TRP A 133 6.17 4.52 15.43
CA TRP A 133 6.64 3.45 16.28
C TRP A 133 8.04 3.75 16.85
N THR A 134 8.22 3.43 18.11
CA THR A 134 9.51 3.40 18.80
C THR A 134 9.99 1.97 19.05
N ALA A 135 9.08 0.98 18.92
CA ALA A 135 9.31 -0.44 19.07
C ALA A 135 8.25 -1.27 18.34
N GLY A 136 8.44 -2.59 18.30
CA GLY A 136 7.48 -3.55 17.75
C GLY A 136 7.51 -3.70 16.23
N GLU A 137 6.62 -4.52 15.70
CA GLU A 137 6.60 -4.92 14.28
C GLU A 137 6.44 -3.72 13.31
N GLY A 138 5.68 -2.70 13.68
CA GLY A 138 5.53 -1.52 12.84
C GLY A 138 6.84 -0.80 12.55
N LYS A 139 7.81 -0.86 13.49
CA LYS A 139 9.13 -0.27 13.30
C LYS A 139 9.98 -1.00 12.25
N THR A 140 9.69 -2.28 11.98
CA THR A 140 10.40 -3.08 10.96
C THR A 140 9.86 -2.86 9.54
N LEU A 141 8.74 -2.13 9.38
CA LEU A 141 8.03 -2.04 8.10
C LEU A 141 8.91 -1.53 6.94
N ALA A 142 9.72 -0.50 7.17
CA ALA A 142 10.61 0.04 6.15
C ALA A 142 11.69 -0.98 5.76
N TRP A 143 12.29 -1.64 6.73
CA TRP A 143 13.30 -2.68 6.53
C TRP A 143 12.72 -3.87 5.75
N SER A 144 11.58 -4.42 6.19
CA SER A 144 10.95 -5.57 5.53
C SER A 144 10.45 -5.23 4.11
N THR A 145 10.05 -3.98 3.87
CA THR A 145 9.69 -3.52 2.52
C THR A 145 10.91 -3.42 1.62
N LEU A 146 12.02 -2.88 2.13
CA LEU A 146 13.29 -2.83 1.37
C LEU A 146 13.78 -4.25 1.06
N GLU A 147 13.75 -5.16 2.03
CA GLU A 147 14.13 -6.57 1.85
C GLU A 147 13.27 -7.24 0.77
N ALA A 148 11.95 -7.10 0.87
CA ALA A 148 11.00 -7.70 -0.10
C ALA A 148 11.13 -7.12 -1.52
N THR A 149 11.70 -5.93 -1.67
CA THR A 149 11.89 -5.27 -2.98
C THR A 149 13.35 -5.30 -3.47
N ALA A 150 14.28 -5.88 -2.72
CA ALA A 150 15.71 -5.91 -3.01
C ALA A 150 16.01 -6.45 -4.42
N ASP A 151 15.45 -7.60 -4.77
CA ASP A 151 15.65 -8.21 -6.08
C ASP A 151 15.15 -7.31 -7.22
N ALA A 152 14.01 -6.65 -7.04
CA ALA A 152 13.47 -5.72 -8.02
C ALA A 152 14.37 -4.48 -8.20
N ILE A 153 14.88 -3.92 -7.10
CA ILE A 153 15.80 -2.77 -7.11
C ILE A 153 17.05 -3.11 -7.94
N VAL A 154 17.62 -4.29 -7.75
CA VAL A 154 18.81 -4.74 -8.48
C VAL A 154 18.48 -5.09 -9.94
N ALA A 155 17.43 -5.87 -10.19
CA ALA A 155 17.03 -6.29 -11.53
C ALA A 155 16.67 -5.10 -12.43
N GLU A 156 16.03 -4.09 -11.87
CA GLU A 156 15.67 -2.85 -12.58
C GLU A 156 16.82 -1.82 -12.61
N ARG A 157 18.00 -2.18 -12.08
CA ARG A 157 19.20 -1.31 -12.05
C ARG A 157 18.93 0.04 -11.38
N VAL A 158 18.14 0.07 -10.34
CA VAL A 158 17.93 1.25 -9.49
C VAL A 158 19.14 1.45 -8.59
N ALA A 159 19.67 0.34 -8.04
CA ALA A 159 20.88 0.30 -7.26
C ALA A 159 21.60 -1.06 -7.43
N THR A 160 22.83 -1.13 -6.94
CA THR A 160 23.63 -2.36 -6.91
C THR A 160 23.23 -3.23 -5.73
N ALA A 161 23.50 -4.53 -5.81
CA ALA A 161 23.27 -5.46 -4.69
C ALA A 161 24.06 -5.05 -3.44
N GLN A 162 25.25 -4.49 -3.60
CA GLN A 162 26.08 -4.01 -2.50
C GLN A 162 25.43 -2.82 -1.76
N GLU A 163 24.88 -1.85 -2.51
CA GLU A 163 24.18 -0.70 -1.91
C GLU A 163 22.91 -1.15 -1.17
N VAL A 164 22.15 -2.09 -1.74
CA VAL A 164 20.95 -2.66 -1.09
C VAL A 164 21.34 -3.34 0.22
N THR A 165 22.37 -4.21 0.21
CA THR A 165 22.83 -4.93 1.41
C THR A 165 23.30 -3.96 2.49
N ALA A 166 24.12 -2.96 2.16
CA ALA A 166 24.58 -1.96 3.10
C ALA A 166 23.43 -1.15 3.72
N SER A 167 22.43 -0.80 2.90
CA SER A 167 21.26 -0.05 3.35
C SER A 167 20.35 -0.89 4.25
N LEU A 168 20.17 -2.18 3.95
CA LEU A 168 19.44 -3.12 4.81
C LEU A 168 20.09 -3.23 6.19
N GLU A 169 21.43 -3.35 6.23
CA GLU A 169 22.16 -3.43 7.51
C GLU A 169 22.01 -2.13 8.32
N THR A 170 22.21 -0.97 7.68
CA THR A 170 22.07 0.34 8.32
C THR A 170 20.64 0.57 8.85
N LEU A 171 19.64 0.20 8.07
CA LEU A 171 18.23 0.34 8.46
C LEU A 171 17.83 -0.66 9.56
N TRP A 172 18.40 -1.88 9.55
CA TRP A 172 18.16 -2.85 10.61
C TRP A 172 18.71 -2.37 11.96
N GLN A 173 19.95 -1.87 12.00
CA GLN A 173 20.54 -1.29 13.22
C GLN A 173 19.68 -0.15 13.77
N PHE A 174 19.17 0.71 12.89
CA PHE A 174 18.23 1.76 13.26
C PHE A 174 16.93 1.21 13.84
N THR A 175 16.40 0.15 13.26
CA THR A 175 15.12 -0.45 13.65
C THR A 175 15.20 -1.06 15.07
N VAL A 176 16.32 -1.68 15.43
CA VAL A 176 16.50 -2.31 16.75
C VAL A 176 16.95 -1.33 17.85
N ASP A 177 17.42 -0.15 17.48
CA ASP A 177 17.83 0.90 18.44
C ASP A 177 16.61 1.52 19.12
N THR A 178 16.57 1.45 20.45
CA THR A 178 15.47 1.98 21.26
C THR A 178 15.42 3.52 21.35
N GLN A 179 16.47 4.21 20.89
CA GLN A 179 16.55 5.67 20.89
C GLN A 179 16.04 6.31 19.60
N THR A 180 15.49 5.49 18.68
CA THR A 180 15.02 5.94 17.37
C THR A 180 13.51 5.77 17.24
N LEU A 181 12.91 6.60 16.39
CA LEU A 181 11.52 6.44 15.97
C LEU A 181 11.41 6.38 14.45
N ILE A 182 10.40 5.68 13.97
CA ILE A 182 10.03 5.64 12.56
C ILE A 182 8.51 5.82 12.44
N SER A 183 8.06 6.66 11.51
CA SER A 183 6.64 6.65 11.15
C SER A 183 6.37 5.58 10.09
N GLY A 184 5.10 5.29 9.81
CA GLY A 184 4.68 4.69 8.54
C GLY A 184 4.52 5.75 7.46
N PRO A 185 4.14 5.37 6.24
CA PRO A 185 3.68 6.33 5.25
C PRO A 185 2.44 7.06 5.79
N ARG A 186 2.19 8.25 5.30
CA ARG A 186 0.88 8.89 5.52
C ARG A 186 -0.14 8.12 4.70
N ILE A 187 -1.18 7.61 5.37
CA ILE A 187 -2.25 6.85 4.73
C ILE A 187 -3.45 7.77 4.57
N PHE A 188 -3.84 8.02 3.34
CA PHE A 188 -5.09 8.73 3.04
C PHE A 188 -6.20 7.69 2.87
N GLN A 189 -7.30 7.90 3.58
CA GLN A 189 -8.54 7.17 3.41
C GLN A 189 -9.57 8.10 2.80
N VAL A 190 -10.16 7.71 1.70
CA VAL A 190 -11.24 8.43 1.04
C VAL A 190 -12.44 7.51 0.90
N SER A 191 -13.59 7.98 1.33
CA SER A 191 -14.83 7.20 1.27
C SER A 191 -15.99 8.02 0.69
N SER A 192 -16.95 7.32 0.09
CA SER A 192 -18.19 7.90 -0.40
C SER A 192 -19.33 6.89 -0.32
N ARG A 193 -20.57 7.38 -0.18
CA ARG A 193 -21.80 6.58 -0.24
C ARG A 193 -22.48 6.73 -1.60
N ARG A 194 -22.99 5.61 -2.12
CA ARG A 194 -23.68 5.55 -3.41
C ARG A 194 -25.19 5.68 -3.25
#